data_3591ed4527af0cb9e21ecaf81fd3f63d
#
_entry.id   3591ed4527af0cb9e21ecaf81fd3f63d
#
_cell.length_a   1.000
_cell.length_b   1.000
_cell.length_c   1.000
_cell.angle_alpha   90.00
_cell.angle_beta   90.00
_cell.angle_gamma   90.00
#
_symmetry.space_group_name_H-M   'P 1'
#
loop_
_entity.id
_entity.type
_entity.pdbx_description
1 polymer ?
#
loop_
_entity_poly.entity_id
_entity_poly.type
_entity_poly.pdbx_seq_one_letter_code
_entity_poly.pdbx_strand_id
1 'polypeptide(L)'
;MGFTYKFAKLLELRESEKENQALVYEKAVQRFKEVAEKLYELLKKKEDLESYQHEKIRTGIQVHEIRFHQKYLMNLQKEIDHYQNLVIQARHHMQFEEKRLMDKNIEVKKFEKLKDKEYEKYLRERVVEETKVMDEICTQIVVREK
;
A
#
# COMPACT_ATOMS: atom_id res chain seq x y z
N MET A 1 -7.42 -3.15 39.29
CA MET A 1 -7.56 -3.86 38.02
C MET A 1 -7.27 -2.94 36.86
N GLY A 2 -6.52 -3.43 35.89
CA GLY A 2 -6.19 -2.68 34.68
C GLY A 2 -7.31 -2.69 33.65
N PHE A 3 -7.22 -1.78 32.70
CA PHE A 3 -8.12 -1.73 31.55
C PHE A 3 -7.89 -2.92 30.62
N THR A 4 -8.95 -3.57 30.20
CA THR A 4 -8.91 -4.68 29.24
C THR A 4 -9.85 -4.35 28.07
N TYR A 5 -9.30 -4.29 26.86
CA TYR A 5 -10.08 -4.03 25.66
C TYR A 5 -10.77 -5.30 25.19
N LYS A 6 -12.09 -5.22 25.07
CA LYS A 6 -12.98 -6.32 24.67
C LYS A 6 -12.60 -6.92 23.30
N PHE A 7 -12.18 -6.09 22.36
CA PHE A 7 -11.83 -6.49 20.99
C PHE A 7 -10.32 -6.51 20.73
N ALA A 8 -9.51 -6.68 21.79
CA ALA A 8 -8.04 -6.67 21.66
C ALA A 8 -7.53 -7.72 20.65
N LYS A 9 -8.05 -8.94 20.71
CA LYS A 9 -7.65 -10.02 19.77
C LYS A 9 -8.09 -9.71 18.34
N LEU A 10 -9.26 -9.11 18.18
CA LEU A 10 -9.78 -8.73 16.87
C LEU A 10 -8.94 -7.60 16.28
N LEU A 11 -8.52 -6.64 17.09
CA LEU A 11 -7.61 -5.58 16.67
C LEU A 11 -6.27 -6.15 16.20
N GLU A 12 -5.69 -7.07 16.97
CA GLU A 12 -4.44 -7.76 16.57
C GLU A 12 -4.59 -8.49 15.23
N LEU A 13 -5.73 -9.15 15.02
CA LEU A 13 -6.03 -9.82 13.77
C LEU A 13 -6.08 -8.84 12.60
N ARG A 14 -6.76 -7.70 12.79
CA ARG A 14 -6.85 -6.66 11.76
C ARG A 14 -5.50 -6.03 11.46
N GLU A 15 -4.68 -5.80 12.46
CA GLU A 15 -3.30 -5.30 12.28
C GLU A 15 -2.45 -6.30 11.49
N SER A 16 -2.56 -7.59 11.80
CA SER A 16 -1.87 -8.66 11.07
C SER A 16 -2.32 -8.73 9.60
N GLU A 17 -3.62 -8.63 9.34
CA GLU A 17 -4.16 -8.58 7.98
C GLU A 17 -3.64 -7.37 7.20
N LYS A 18 -3.55 -6.22 7.87
CA LYS A 18 -2.99 -5.00 7.28
C LYS A 18 -1.52 -5.17 6.92
N GLU A 19 -0.72 -5.76 7.82
CA GLU A 19 0.71 -6.01 7.57
C GLU A 19 0.90 -6.97 6.40
N ASN A 20 0.11 -8.05 6.33
CA ASN A 20 0.14 -8.99 5.23
C ASN A 20 -0.23 -8.31 3.91
N GLN A 21 -1.25 -7.46 3.93
CA GLN A 21 -1.69 -6.71 2.74
C GLN A 21 -0.63 -5.70 2.30
N ALA A 22 0.09 -5.08 3.23
CA ALA A 22 1.20 -4.18 2.92
C ALA A 22 2.32 -4.91 2.15
N LEU A 23 2.62 -6.16 2.54
CA LEU A 23 3.59 -6.99 1.82
C LEU A 23 3.11 -7.34 0.41
N VAL A 24 1.83 -7.66 0.26
CA VAL A 24 1.22 -7.94 -1.05
C VAL A 24 1.32 -6.70 -1.95
N TYR A 25 1.02 -5.53 -1.40
CA TYR A 25 1.13 -4.26 -2.12
C TYR A 25 2.57 -3.98 -2.54
N GLU A 26 3.54 -4.17 -1.65
CA GLU A 26 4.97 -3.98 -1.96
C GLU A 26 5.42 -4.88 -3.11
N LYS A 27 4.98 -6.13 -3.14
CA LYS A 27 5.27 -7.05 -4.24
C LYS A 27 4.66 -6.57 -5.55
N ALA A 28 3.44 -6.02 -5.50
CA ALA A 28 2.78 -5.46 -6.67
C ALA A 28 3.53 -4.23 -7.20
N VAL A 29 4.01 -3.35 -6.32
CA VAL A 29 4.83 -2.19 -6.67
C VAL A 29 6.15 -2.65 -7.32
N GLN A 30 6.80 -3.64 -6.75
CA GLN A 30 8.05 -4.17 -7.28
C GLN A 30 7.87 -4.76 -8.67
N ARG A 31 6.79 -5.53 -8.87
CA ARG A 31 6.46 -6.09 -10.19
C ARG A 31 6.22 -4.98 -11.22
N PHE A 32 5.49 -3.93 -10.83
CA PHE A 32 5.26 -2.78 -11.71
C PHE A 32 6.58 -2.12 -12.10
N LYS A 33 7.49 -1.90 -11.14
CA LYS A 33 8.81 -1.31 -11.42
C LYS A 33 9.61 -2.16 -12.38
N GLU A 34 9.63 -3.47 -12.20
CA GLU A 34 10.38 -4.40 -13.08
C GLU A 34 9.90 -4.34 -14.52
N VAL A 35 8.58 -4.42 -14.74
CA VAL A 35 8.04 -4.38 -16.10
C VAL A 35 8.17 -3.00 -16.72
N ALA A 36 8.05 -1.93 -15.93
CA ALA A 36 8.23 -0.55 -16.39
C ALA A 36 9.68 -0.30 -16.82
N GLU A 37 10.66 -0.78 -16.07
CA GLU A 37 12.07 -0.68 -16.41
C GLU A 37 12.37 -1.43 -17.71
N LYS A 38 11.80 -2.61 -17.87
CA LYS A 38 11.97 -3.40 -19.09
C LYS A 38 11.39 -2.68 -20.29
N LEU A 39 10.21 -2.11 -20.14
CA LEU A 39 9.59 -1.31 -21.20
C LEU A 39 10.46 -0.10 -21.57
N TYR A 40 10.98 0.59 -20.58
CA TYR A 40 11.88 1.74 -20.79
C TYR A 40 13.12 1.33 -21.59
N GLU A 41 13.77 0.21 -21.22
CA GLU A 41 14.93 -0.32 -21.94
C GLU A 41 14.61 -0.61 -23.41
N LEU A 42 13.45 -1.22 -23.67
CA LEU A 42 13.02 -1.55 -25.03
C LEU A 42 12.71 -0.29 -25.84
N LEU A 43 12.06 0.70 -25.25
CA LEU A 43 11.76 1.98 -25.89
C LEU A 43 13.06 2.72 -26.23
N LYS A 44 14.05 2.66 -25.34
CA LYS A 44 15.35 3.28 -25.57
C LYS A 44 16.11 2.59 -26.71
N LYS A 45 16.07 1.26 -26.76
CA LYS A 45 16.65 0.48 -27.89
C LYS A 45 16.01 0.88 -29.21
N LYS A 46 14.70 1.05 -29.23
CA LYS A 46 13.97 1.48 -30.42
C LYS A 46 14.42 2.87 -30.86
N GLU A 47 14.47 3.81 -29.93
CA GLU A 47 14.91 5.19 -30.17
C GLU A 47 16.34 5.23 -30.71
N ASP A 48 17.27 4.50 -30.09
CA ASP A 48 18.66 4.43 -30.51
C ASP A 48 18.79 3.81 -31.91
N LEU A 49 18.05 2.77 -32.21
CA LEU A 49 18.04 2.13 -33.49
C LEU A 49 17.46 3.04 -34.58
N GLU A 50 16.38 3.74 -34.29
CA GLU A 50 15.79 4.71 -35.22
C GLU A 50 16.76 5.86 -35.53
N SER A 51 17.47 6.36 -34.51
CA SER A 51 18.47 7.41 -34.67
C SER A 51 19.66 6.89 -35.53
N TYR A 52 20.12 5.70 -35.24
CA TYR A 52 21.20 5.06 -36.03
C TYR A 52 20.77 4.89 -37.46
N GLN A 53 19.58 4.42 -37.72
CA GLN A 53 19.04 4.20 -39.07
C GLN A 53 18.91 5.54 -39.84
N HIS A 54 18.44 6.58 -39.14
CA HIS A 54 18.33 7.92 -39.74
C HIS A 54 19.68 8.45 -40.19
N GLU A 55 20.73 8.31 -39.35
CA GLU A 55 22.09 8.71 -39.70
C GLU A 55 22.63 7.90 -40.90
N LYS A 56 22.41 6.57 -40.91
CA LYS A 56 22.84 5.68 -41.97
C LYS A 56 22.16 5.99 -43.32
N ILE A 57 20.88 6.35 -43.29
CA ILE A 57 20.17 6.75 -44.53
C ILE A 57 20.78 8.02 -45.10
N ARG A 58 21.21 8.97 -44.26
CA ARG A 58 21.87 10.21 -44.70
C ARG A 58 23.23 9.93 -45.37
N THR A 59 23.99 8.99 -44.81
CA THR A 59 25.36 8.68 -45.31
C THR A 59 25.40 7.59 -46.37
N GLY A 60 24.31 6.87 -46.59
CA GLY A 60 24.19 5.76 -47.51
C GLY A 60 24.15 4.42 -46.77
N ILE A 61 23.18 3.59 -47.14
CA ILE A 61 22.97 2.26 -46.57
C ILE A 61 22.55 1.28 -47.66
N GLN A 62 22.98 0.03 -47.53
CA GLN A 62 22.61 -1.01 -48.49
C GLN A 62 21.20 -1.52 -48.22
N VAL A 63 20.48 -1.96 -49.26
CA VAL A 63 19.10 -2.40 -49.18
C VAL A 63 18.91 -3.56 -48.17
N HIS A 64 19.86 -4.50 -48.15
CA HIS A 64 19.77 -5.65 -47.24
C HIS A 64 19.91 -5.25 -45.75
N GLU A 65 20.67 -4.19 -45.45
CA GLU A 65 20.78 -3.65 -44.10
C GLU A 65 19.47 -2.98 -43.69
N ILE A 66 18.81 -2.27 -44.61
CA ILE A 66 17.48 -1.65 -44.33
C ILE A 66 16.47 -2.75 -43.98
N ARG A 67 16.44 -3.83 -44.74
CA ARG A 67 15.54 -4.97 -44.49
C ARG A 67 15.82 -5.63 -43.14
N PHE A 68 17.08 -5.81 -42.78
CA PHE A 68 17.49 -6.36 -41.49
C PHE A 68 17.02 -5.47 -40.35
N HIS A 69 17.24 -4.17 -40.45
CA HIS A 69 16.82 -3.20 -39.45
C HIS A 69 15.29 -3.14 -39.29
N GLN A 70 14.55 -3.17 -40.40
CA GLN A 70 13.09 -3.19 -40.37
C GLN A 70 12.56 -4.43 -39.68
N LYS A 71 13.13 -5.60 -39.95
CA LYS A 71 12.76 -6.86 -39.32
C LYS A 71 13.04 -6.81 -37.82
N TYR A 72 14.18 -6.28 -37.41
CA TYR A 72 14.55 -6.09 -36.01
C TYR A 72 13.58 -5.14 -35.31
N LEU A 73 13.25 -4.01 -35.95
CA LEU A 73 12.27 -3.04 -35.41
C LEU A 73 10.90 -3.66 -35.26
N MET A 74 10.46 -4.50 -36.22
CA MET A 74 9.17 -5.18 -36.08
C MET A 74 9.14 -6.12 -34.88
N ASN A 75 10.22 -6.90 -34.68
CA ASN A 75 10.32 -7.78 -33.53
C ASN A 75 10.38 -6.99 -32.22
N LEU A 76 11.14 -5.90 -32.19
CA LEU A 76 11.25 -5.01 -31.05
C LEU A 76 9.90 -4.38 -30.71
N GLN A 77 9.14 -3.97 -31.73
CA GLN A 77 7.80 -3.40 -31.53
C GLN A 77 6.84 -4.42 -30.92
N LYS A 78 6.93 -5.69 -31.31
CA LYS A 78 6.13 -6.75 -30.69
C LYS A 78 6.46 -6.91 -29.20
N GLU A 79 7.74 -6.88 -28.86
CA GLU A 79 8.15 -6.93 -27.45
C GLU A 79 7.67 -5.69 -26.69
N ILE A 80 7.78 -4.52 -27.29
CA ILE A 80 7.27 -3.26 -26.67
C ILE A 80 5.78 -3.36 -26.40
N ASP A 81 5.00 -3.81 -27.38
CA ASP A 81 3.55 -3.98 -27.24
C ASP A 81 3.22 -4.96 -26.09
N HIS A 82 3.97 -6.06 -26.03
CA HIS A 82 3.80 -7.05 -24.96
C HIS A 82 4.06 -6.44 -23.59
N TYR A 83 5.18 -5.72 -23.43
CA TYR A 83 5.53 -5.09 -22.15
C TYR A 83 4.63 -3.91 -21.80
N GLN A 84 4.09 -3.18 -22.78
CA GLN A 84 3.07 -2.15 -22.54
C GLN A 84 1.83 -2.76 -21.88
N ASN A 85 1.39 -3.92 -22.40
CA ASN A 85 0.25 -4.64 -21.80
C ASN A 85 0.59 -5.13 -20.39
N LEU A 86 1.79 -5.64 -20.17
CA LEU A 86 2.23 -6.07 -18.83
C LEU A 86 2.29 -4.90 -17.84
N VAL A 87 2.74 -3.73 -18.29
CA VAL A 87 2.79 -2.51 -17.46
C VAL A 87 1.39 -2.09 -17.07
N ILE A 88 0.44 -2.10 -18.02
CA ILE A 88 -0.97 -1.75 -17.75
C ILE A 88 -1.56 -2.71 -16.73
N GLN A 89 -1.36 -4.01 -16.91
CA GLN A 89 -1.85 -5.04 -15.99
C GLN A 89 -1.23 -4.88 -14.59
N ALA A 90 0.09 -4.66 -14.53
CA ALA A 90 0.79 -4.48 -13.26
C ALA A 90 0.34 -3.22 -12.53
N ARG A 91 0.04 -2.13 -13.27
CA ARG A 91 -0.49 -0.89 -12.70
C ARG A 91 -1.87 -1.12 -12.08
N HIS A 92 -2.77 -1.79 -12.80
CA HIS A 92 -4.10 -2.11 -12.29
C HIS A 92 -4.01 -3.00 -11.06
N HIS A 93 -3.14 -3.99 -11.07
CA HIS A 93 -2.93 -4.87 -9.92
C HIS A 93 -2.41 -4.09 -8.72
N MET A 94 -1.43 -3.22 -8.92
CA MET A 94 -0.87 -2.35 -7.89
C MET A 94 -1.94 -1.45 -7.27
N GLN A 95 -2.76 -0.80 -8.11
CA GLN A 95 -3.85 0.07 -7.66
C GLN A 95 -4.92 -0.70 -6.89
N PHE A 96 -5.24 -1.90 -7.33
CA PHE A 96 -6.18 -2.78 -6.64
C PHE A 96 -5.66 -3.16 -5.24
N GLU A 97 -4.40 -3.55 -5.13
CA GLU A 97 -3.81 -3.92 -3.84
C GLU A 97 -3.61 -2.70 -2.92
N GLU A 98 -3.35 -1.53 -3.50
CA GLU A 98 -3.31 -0.26 -2.76
C GLU A 98 -4.66 0.03 -2.10
N LYS A 99 -5.74 -0.11 -2.85
CA LYS A 99 -7.10 0.09 -2.34
C LYS A 99 -7.43 -0.90 -1.23
N ARG A 100 -7.05 -2.17 -1.39
CA ARG A 100 -7.23 -3.18 -0.35
C ARG A 100 -6.46 -2.82 0.92
N LEU A 101 -5.24 -2.29 0.78
CA LEU A 101 -4.45 -1.83 1.92
C LEU A 101 -5.14 -0.67 2.63
N MET A 102 -5.69 0.29 1.89
CA MET A 102 -6.45 1.40 2.45
C MET A 102 -7.65 0.90 3.24
N ASP A 103 -8.40 -0.08 2.70
CA ASP A 103 -9.55 -0.67 3.37
C ASP A 103 -9.14 -1.38 4.67
N LYS A 104 -8.03 -2.11 4.66
CA LYS A 104 -7.49 -2.77 5.85
C LYS A 104 -7.06 -1.74 6.91
N ASN A 105 -6.45 -0.64 6.47
CA ASN A 105 -6.07 0.45 7.37
C ASN A 105 -7.28 1.10 8.03
N ILE A 106 -8.36 1.30 7.27
CA ILE A 106 -9.62 1.85 7.79
C ILE A 106 -10.19 0.92 8.87
N GLU A 107 -10.16 -0.40 8.66
CA GLU A 107 -10.61 -1.37 9.66
C GLU A 107 -9.79 -1.29 10.95
N VAL A 108 -8.47 -1.22 10.83
CA VAL A 108 -7.58 -1.07 12.00
C VAL A 108 -7.92 0.21 12.77
N LYS A 109 -8.02 1.33 12.08
CA LYS A 109 -8.32 2.63 12.70
C LYS A 109 -9.67 2.63 13.40
N LYS A 110 -10.65 1.94 12.83
CA LYS A 110 -11.98 1.79 13.41
C LYS A 110 -11.92 1.12 14.78
N PHE A 111 -11.17 0.02 14.90
CA PHE A 111 -10.99 -0.69 16.16
C PHE A 111 -10.12 0.08 17.16
N GLU A 112 -9.12 0.82 16.68
CA GLU A 112 -8.33 1.72 17.53
C GLU A 112 -9.18 2.82 18.15
N LYS A 113 -10.06 3.44 17.37
CA LYS A 113 -10.98 4.48 17.86
C LYS A 113 -11.96 3.92 18.89
N LEU A 114 -12.47 2.72 18.68
CA LEU A 114 -13.32 2.04 19.65
C LEU A 114 -12.58 1.77 20.96
N LYS A 115 -11.32 1.36 20.85
CA LYS A 115 -10.44 1.16 22.00
C LYS A 115 -10.27 2.45 22.82
N ASP A 116 -9.99 3.56 22.12
CA ASP A 116 -9.81 4.87 22.75
C ASP A 116 -11.08 5.32 23.47
N LYS A 117 -12.24 5.13 22.85
CA LYS A 117 -13.54 5.47 23.46
C LYS A 117 -13.85 4.62 24.69
N GLU A 118 -13.56 3.34 24.62
CA GLU A 118 -13.76 2.44 25.77
C GLU A 118 -12.81 2.78 26.92
N TYR A 119 -11.58 3.15 26.59
CA TYR A 119 -10.60 3.59 27.58
C TYR A 119 -11.05 4.88 28.29
N GLU A 120 -11.53 5.86 27.54
CA GLU A 120 -12.07 7.09 28.09
C GLU A 120 -13.26 6.83 29.01
N LYS A 121 -14.15 5.92 28.60
CA LYS A 121 -15.31 5.49 29.42
C LYS A 121 -14.84 4.83 30.70
N TYR A 122 -13.83 3.96 30.61
CA TYR A 122 -13.22 3.30 31.76
C TYR A 122 -12.67 4.32 32.76
N LEU A 123 -11.93 5.32 32.26
CA LEU A 123 -11.39 6.37 33.10
C LEU A 123 -12.49 7.19 33.80
N ARG A 124 -13.56 7.52 33.09
CA ARG A 124 -14.71 8.25 33.66
C ARG A 124 -15.40 7.44 34.76
N GLU A 125 -15.64 6.17 34.51
CA GLU A 125 -16.26 5.27 35.50
C GLU A 125 -15.39 5.14 36.76
N ARG A 126 -14.08 5.05 36.58
CA ARG A 126 -13.12 4.98 37.68
C ARG A 126 -13.14 6.23 38.53
N VAL A 127 -13.19 7.40 37.91
CA VAL A 127 -13.30 8.69 38.62
C VAL A 127 -14.59 8.75 39.40
N VAL A 128 -15.72 8.33 38.83
CA VAL A 128 -17.03 8.29 39.52
C VAL A 128 -16.97 7.37 40.73
N GLU A 129 -16.37 6.18 40.59
CA GLU A 129 -16.23 5.25 41.75
C GLU A 129 -15.36 5.84 42.85
N GLU A 130 -14.22 6.45 42.51
CA GLU A 130 -13.34 7.10 43.47
C GLU A 130 -14.08 8.23 44.23
N THR A 131 -14.85 9.02 43.48
CA THR A 131 -15.68 10.09 44.09
C THR A 131 -16.72 9.52 45.04
N LYS A 132 -17.40 8.44 44.70
CA LYS A 132 -18.36 7.77 45.57
C LYS A 132 -17.72 7.25 46.84
N VAL A 133 -16.56 6.62 46.74
CA VAL A 133 -15.81 6.11 47.89
C VAL A 133 -15.42 7.26 48.83
N MET A 134 -14.91 8.37 48.25
CA MET A 134 -14.55 9.57 49.03
C MET A 134 -15.77 10.15 49.72
N ASP A 135 -16.92 10.24 49.04
CA ASP A 135 -18.17 10.73 49.63
C ASP A 135 -18.64 9.84 50.79
N GLU A 136 -18.56 8.54 50.66
CA GLU A 136 -18.89 7.59 51.73
C GLU A 136 -17.96 7.77 52.93
N ILE A 137 -16.67 7.92 52.74
CA ILE A 137 -15.68 8.15 53.79
C ILE A 137 -15.99 9.47 54.50
N CYS A 138 -16.24 10.54 53.75
CA CYS A 138 -16.61 11.83 54.31
C CYS A 138 -17.90 11.75 55.15
N THR A 139 -18.90 11.06 54.67
CA THR A 139 -20.16 10.83 55.38
C THR A 139 -19.94 10.09 56.69
N GLN A 140 -19.12 9.04 56.69
CA GLN A 140 -18.77 8.27 57.89
C GLN A 140 -18.03 9.12 58.93
N ILE A 141 -17.11 9.98 58.47
CA ILE A 141 -16.38 10.89 59.36
C ILE A 141 -17.34 11.87 60.02
N VAL A 142 -18.25 12.47 59.26
CA VAL A 142 -19.24 13.41 59.80
C VAL A 142 -20.14 12.72 60.82
N VAL A 143 -20.58 11.49 60.56
CA VAL A 143 -21.41 10.72 61.50
C VAL A 143 -20.67 10.40 62.82
N ARG A 144 -19.35 10.11 62.72
CA ARG A 144 -18.52 9.81 63.92
C ARG A 144 -18.27 11.03 64.77
N GLU A 145 -18.24 12.23 64.23
CA GLU A 145 -18.00 13.47 64.91
C GLU A 145 -19.29 13.98 65.68
N LYS A 146 -20.46 13.48 65.37
CA LYS A 146 -21.70 13.76 66.07
C LYS A 146 -21.86 12.73 67.17
#